data_3b04ed306bb19ef6d7cce5b002d3ffc9
#
_entry.id   3b04ed306bb19ef6d7cce5b002d3ffc9
#
_cell.length_a   1.000
_cell.length_b   1.000
_cell.length_c   1.000
_cell.angle_alpha   90.00
_cell.angle_beta   90.00
_cell.angle_gamma   90.00
#
_symmetry.space_group_name_H-M   'P 1'
#
loop_
_entity.id
_entity.type
_entity.pdbx_description
1 polymer ?
#
loop_
_entity_poly.entity_id
_entity_poly.type
_entity_poly.pdbx_seq_one_letter_code
_entity_poly.pdbx_strand_id
1 'polypeptide(L)'
;DGYIVDGATGSSNQTNFSTRAMCDVVMNSLIYWHDVMGVDGFRFDLATVLGRFPSASDKEDWGGRRRFFNAHPLLREVVDWADDRGIEVIAEAWDLWGYEVGNFPSGWGEWNGRFRDAVRHYLKGDGNTRAFIELFNGDWLHFNDNAGPQKSINFVTAHDGFTMFDLVSFNEPINDQPFPFGPSDGGSPQNNSWDSGGDQALRRTRWRNNWVTLMCARGVPMVVSGDEYGRTQNGNNNPWNLNTIGMW
;
A
#
# COMPACT_ATOMS: atom_id res chain seq x y z
N ASP A 1 11.12 3.73 27.97
CA ASP A 1 11.60 2.87 26.90
C ASP A 1 11.02 3.33 25.56
N GLY A 2 11.86 3.44 24.52
CA GLY A 2 11.45 3.91 23.19
C GLY A 2 10.79 2.83 22.31
N TYR A 3 10.57 1.61 22.82
CA TYR A 3 10.07 0.48 22.05
C TYR A 3 8.86 -0.18 22.70
N ILE A 4 8.04 -0.76 21.85
CA ILE A 4 6.95 -1.66 22.22
C ILE A 4 7.40 -3.07 21.83
N VAL A 5 7.34 -4.00 22.78
CA VAL A 5 7.86 -5.36 22.61
C VAL A 5 7.02 -6.19 21.62
N ASP A 6 5.73 -5.86 21.47
CA ASP A 6 4.82 -6.47 20.51
C ASP A 6 4.20 -5.37 19.66
N GLY A 7 4.35 -5.45 18.36
CA GLY A 7 4.02 -4.40 17.44
C GLY A 7 3.25 -4.87 16.21
N ALA A 8 2.68 -3.89 15.51
CA ALA A 8 1.89 -4.08 14.29
C ALA A 8 2.73 -4.20 13.02
N THR A 9 4.07 -4.19 13.13
CA THR A 9 4.97 -4.13 11.97
C THR A 9 5.38 -5.50 11.41
N GLY A 10 5.17 -6.58 12.16
CA GLY A 10 5.68 -7.91 11.79
C GLY A 10 7.18 -8.12 12.06
N SER A 11 7.90 -7.07 12.49
CA SER A 11 9.35 -7.11 12.74
C SER A 11 9.70 -7.02 14.25
N SER A 12 8.89 -7.63 15.09
CA SER A 12 9.00 -7.76 16.54
C SER A 12 8.73 -6.46 17.30
N ASN A 13 9.68 -5.52 17.31
CA ASN A 13 9.57 -4.30 18.10
C ASN A 13 9.01 -3.14 17.27
N GLN A 14 7.99 -2.49 17.79
CA GLN A 14 7.46 -1.26 17.23
C GLN A 14 8.04 -0.04 17.97
N THR A 15 8.37 1.00 17.21
CA THR A 15 8.77 2.30 17.78
C THR A 15 7.59 2.95 18.50
N ASN A 16 7.86 3.54 19.67
CA ASN A 16 6.83 4.20 20.47
C ASN A 16 6.67 5.67 20.06
N PHE A 17 5.74 5.96 19.18
CA PHE A 17 5.43 7.32 18.69
C PHE A 17 4.61 8.16 19.68
N SER A 18 4.26 7.65 20.86
CA SER A 18 3.68 8.47 21.93
C SER A 18 4.71 9.39 22.60
N THR A 19 6.00 9.21 22.32
CA THR A 19 7.08 10.04 22.89
C THR A 19 7.48 11.14 21.93
N ARG A 20 7.62 12.38 22.41
CA ARG A 20 8.04 13.53 21.59
C ARG A 20 9.38 13.29 20.92
N ALA A 21 10.33 12.68 21.62
CA ALA A 21 11.66 12.39 21.07
C ALA A 21 11.61 11.54 19.80
N MET A 22 10.70 10.56 19.72
CA MET A 22 10.56 9.75 18.50
C MET A 22 9.84 10.50 17.39
N CYS A 23 8.85 11.34 17.72
CA CYS A 23 8.25 12.24 16.74
C CYS A 23 9.30 13.19 16.15
N ASP A 24 10.18 13.77 16.99
CA ASP A 24 11.27 14.63 16.53
C ASP A 24 12.26 13.91 15.61
N VAL A 25 12.56 12.64 15.87
CA VAL A 25 13.42 11.84 14.96
C VAL A 25 12.79 11.72 13.57
N VAL A 26 11.48 11.42 13.50
CA VAL A 26 10.77 11.34 12.22
C VAL A 26 10.78 12.70 11.53
N MET A 27 10.35 13.76 12.21
CA MET A 27 10.26 15.09 11.62
C MET A 27 11.62 15.62 11.14
N ASN A 28 12.67 15.47 11.93
CA ASN A 28 14.02 15.87 11.56
C ASN A 28 14.54 15.08 10.35
N SER A 29 14.18 13.80 10.25
CA SER A 29 14.52 12.99 9.08
C SER A 29 13.82 13.50 7.82
N LEU A 30 12.51 13.78 7.87
CA LEU A 30 11.76 14.31 6.73
C LEU A 30 12.32 15.67 6.27
N ILE A 31 12.57 16.56 7.22
CA ILE A 31 13.17 17.89 6.96
C ILE A 31 14.54 17.74 6.30
N TYR A 32 15.40 16.86 6.81
CA TYR A 32 16.72 16.62 6.21
C TYR A 32 16.62 16.10 4.78
N TRP A 33 15.79 15.10 4.53
CA TRP A 33 15.62 14.54 3.19
C TRP A 33 15.02 15.53 2.21
N HIS A 34 14.13 16.40 2.65
CA HIS A 34 13.60 17.46 1.82
C HIS A 34 14.61 18.60 1.63
N ASP A 35 15.03 19.26 2.72
CA ASP A 35 15.78 20.51 2.66
C ASP A 35 17.21 20.31 2.14
N VAL A 36 17.84 19.16 2.45
CA VAL A 36 19.24 18.89 2.11
C VAL A 36 19.35 17.98 0.88
N MET A 37 18.51 16.96 0.79
CA MET A 37 18.60 15.95 -0.26
C MET A 37 17.67 16.22 -1.44
N GLY A 38 16.74 17.17 -1.34
CA GLY A 38 15.83 17.58 -2.40
C GLY A 38 14.70 16.59 -2.72
N VAL A 39 14.25 15.82 -1.73
CA VAL A 39 13.12 14.88 -1.90
C VAL A 39 11.81 15.67 -1.90
N ASP A 40 10.91 15.39 -2.87
CA ASP A 40 9.67 16.13 -3.10
C ASP A 40 8.43 15.49 -2.45
N GLY A 41 8.55 14.29 -1.87
CA GLY A 41 7.45 13.60 -1.22
C GLY A 41 7.90 12.34 -0.47
N PHE A 42 7.00 11.79 0.36
CA PHE A 42 7.31 10.65 1.21
C PHE A 42 6.17 9.64 1.23
N ARG A 43 6.50 8.37 1.05
CA ARG A 43 5.58 7.26 1.33
C ARG A 43 6.01 6.58 2.62
N PHE A 44 5.05 6.41 3.51
CA PHE A 44 5.24 5.77 4.80
C PHE A 44 4.77 4.32 4.76
N ASP A 45 5.70 3.42 5.01
CA ASP A 45 5.45 1.99 5.13
C ASP A 45 4.67 1.71 6.41
N LEU A 46 3.62 0.86 6.33
CA LEU A 46 2.74 0.54 7.46
C LEU A 46 2.38 1.78 8.30
N ALA A 47 2.01 2.87 7.64
CA ALA A 47 1.87 4.19 8.26
C ALA A 47 0.90 4.25 9.45
N THR A 48 0.00 3.29 9.56
CA THR A 48 -0.95 3.15 10.66
C THR A 48 -0.23 3.05 12.02
N VAL A 49 0.98 2.49 12.07
CA VAL A 49 1.77 2.40 13.31
C VAL A 49 2.12 3.77 13.91
N LEU A 50 2.21 4.82 13.08
CA LEU A 50 2.49 6.19 13.53
C LEU A 50 1.35 6.78 14.37
N GLY A 51 0.13 6.33 14.12
CA GLY A 51 -1.10 6.79 14.79
C GLY A 51 -1.56 5.91 15.93
N ARG A 52 -0.79 4.91 16.35
CA ARG A 52 -1.14 4.07 17.49
C ARG A 52 -0.58 4.62 18.79
N PHE A 53 -1.42 4.69 19.82
CA PHE A 53 -1.01 5.09 21.17
C PHE A 53 -0.94 3.85 22.07
N PRO A 54 0.22 3.23 22.23
CA PRO A 54 0.39 2.30 23.32
C PRO A 54 0.55 3.11 24.61
N SER A 55 -0.45 3.14 25.44
CA SER A 55 -0.29 3.66 26.80
C SER A 55 0.64 2.72 27.57
N ALA A 56 1.63 3.29 28.24
CA ALA A 56 2.54 2.51 29.10
C ALA A 56 1.80 1.87 30.30
N SER A 57 0.61 2.40 30.66
CA SER A 57 -0.26 1.87 31.70
C SER A 57 -1.14 0.71 31.24
N ASP A 58 -1.32 0.54 29.92
CA ASP A 58 -2.33 -0.37 29.36
C ASP A 58 -1.71 -1.65 28.80
N LYS A 59 -0.74 -2.24 29.52
CA LYS A 59 -0.17 -3.54 29.09
C LYS A 59 -1.22 -4.65 28.93
N GLU A 60 -2.37 -4.51 29.54
CA GLU A 60 -3.48 -5.47 29.49
C GLU A 60 -4.62 -5.03 28.56
N ASP A 61 -4.66 -3.75 28.13
CA ASP A 61 -5.67 -3.25 27.17
C ASP A 61 -5.21 -3.42 25.72
N TRP A 62 -5.33 -4.62 25.21
CA TRP A 62 -5.08 -4.92 23.81
C TRP A 62 -5.97 -4.12 22.83
N GLY A 63 -7.20 -3.79 23.22
CA GLY A 63 -8.11 -3.00 22.43
C GLY A 63 -7.65 -1.56 22.26
N GLY A 64 -7.24 -0.91 23.37
CA GLY A 64 -6.70 0.45 23.36
C GLY A 64 -5.37 0.53 22.59
N ARG A 65 -4.48 -0.44 22.78
CA ARG A 65 -3.18 -0.49 22.09
C ARG A 65 -3.29 -0.61 20.57
N ARG A 66 -4.32 -1.30 20.09
CA ARG A 66 -4.56 -1.52 18.66
C ARG A 66 -5.35 -0.39 18.02
N ARG A 67 -5.88 0.55 18.81
CA ARG A 67 -6.67 1.64 18.28
C ARG A 67 -5.81 2.62 17.48
N PHE A 68 -6.29 2.98 16.31
CA PHE A 68 -5.74 4.04 15.50
C PHE A 68 -6.36 5.40 15.89
N PHE A 69 -5.53 6.42 16.00
CA PHE A 69 -5.94 7.78 16.30
C PHE A 69 -5.53 8.71 15.16
N ASN A 70 -6.48 9.06 14.31
CA ASN A 70 -6.25 9.98 13.21
C ASN A 70 -5.84 11.40 13.65
N ALA A 71 -6.12 11.76 14.91
CA ALA A 71 -5.67 13.01 15.50
C ALA A 71 -4.31 12.89 16.21
N HIS A 72 -3.54 11.83 15.98
CA HIS A 72 -2.22 11.66 16.56
C HIS A 72 -1.31 12.85 16.22
N PRO A 73 -0.60 13.45 17.20
CA PRO A 73 0.20 14.65 16.97
C PRO A 73 1.20 14.50 15.81
N LEU A 74 1.88 13.36 15.70
CA LEU A 74 2.84 13.13 14.62
C LEU A 74 2.16 13.15 13.24
N LEU A 75 1.00 12.50 13.08
CA LEU A 75 0.28 12.48 11.80
C LEU A 75 -0.14 13.89 11.36
N ARG A 76 -0.55 14.73 12.32
CA ARG A 76 -0.89 16.14 12.07
C ARG A 76 0.33 16.96 11.72
N GLU A 77 1.40 16.85 12.53
CA GLU A 77 2.65 17.58 12.32
C GLU A 77 3.27 17.29 10.95
N VAL A 78 3.23 16.02 10.51
CA VAL A 78 3.74 15.62 9.19
C VAL A 78 2.95 16.30 8.08
N VAL A 79 1.61 16.26 8.11
CA VAL A 79 0.81 16.82 7.04
C VAL A 79 0.84 18.35 7.05
N ASP A 80 0.81 18.99 8.21
CA ASP A 80 0.89 20.45 8.31
C ASP A 80 2.26 20.95 7.76
N TRP A 81 3.34 20.26 8.11
CA TRP A 81 4.68 20.55 7.58
C TRP A 81 4.77 20.35 6.06
N ALA A 82 4.11 19.31 5.54
CA ALA A 82 4.11 18.98 4.12
C ALA A 82 3.28 19.98 3.30
N ASP A 83 2.08 20.35 3.79
CA ASP A 83 1.19 21.33 3.13
C ASP A 83 1.86 22.69 2.99
N ASP A 84 2.56 23.17 4.03
CA ASP A 84 3.30 24.44 4.01
C ASP A 84 4.38 24.50 2.91
N ARG A 85 4.85 23.33 2.45
CA ARG A 85 5.95 23.18 1.47
C ARG A 85 5.51 22.66 0.12
N GLY A 86 4.25 22.30 -0.03
CA GLY A 86 3.74 21.65 -1.25
C GLY A 86 4.31 20.24 -1.48
N ILE A 87 4.60 19.52 -0.39
CA ILE A 87 5.16 18.17 -0.42
C ILE A 87 4.02 17.15 -0.30
N GLU A 88 4.06 16.07 -1.07
CA GLU A 88 3.10 14.98 -0.93
C GLU A 88 3.53 13.98 0.14
N VAL A 89 2.59 13.62 1.01
CA VAL A 89 2.75 12.54 1.98
C VAL A 89 1.73 11.45 1.74
N ILE A 90 2.18 10.22 1.64
CA ILE A 90 1.38 9.05 1.25
C ILE A 90 1.50 7.98 2.31
N ALA A 91 0.37 7.47 2.78
CA ALA A 91 0.29 6.40 3.74
C ALA A 91 0.04 5.04 3.07
N GLU A 92 0.78 4.04 3.49
CA GLU A 92 0.26 2.69 3.47
C GLU A 92 -0.65 2.54 4.69
N ALA A 93 -1.96 2.70 4.47
CA ALA A 93 -2.94 2.92 5.52
C ALA A 93 -3.42 1.60 6.18
N TRP A 94 -2.52 0.69 6.46
CA TRP A 94 -2.75 -0.56 7.20
C TRP A 94 -1.50 -1.01 7.93
N ASP A 95 -1.66 -1.97 8.82
CA ASP A 95 -0.62 -2.73 9.48
C ASP A 95 -1.19 -4.11 9.90
N LEU A 96 -0.45 -4.91 10.66
CA LEU A 96 -0.92 -6.24 11.09
C LEU A 96 -2.12 -6.19 12.05
N TRP A 97 -2.44 -5.03 12.62
CA TRP A 97 -3.54 -4.87 13.58
C TRP A 97 -4.80 -4.27 12.97
N GLY A 98 -4.72 -3.61 11.80
CA GLY A 98 -5.89 -2.99 11.22
C GLY A 98 -5.70 -2.37 9.85
N TYR A 99 -6.82 -2.11 9.20
CA TYR A 99 -6.93 -1.51 7.89
C TYR A 99 -7.66 -0.16 8.04
N GLU A 100 -6.94 0.94 7.81
CA GLU A 100 -7.37 2.30 8.14
C GLU A 100 -7.49 3.20 6.92
N VAL A 101 -7.67 2.64 5.73
CA VAL A 101 -7.89 3.42 4.49
C VAL A 101 -9.13 4.29 4.63
N GLY A 102 -8.97 5.59 4.42
CA GLY A 102 -10.00 6.62 4.59
C GLY A 102 -10.07 7.20 6.01
N ASN A 103 -9.21 6.74 6.95
CA ASN A 103 -9.20 7.21 8.33
C ASN A 103 -8.01 8.11 8.67
N PHE A 104 -7.09 8.36 7.74
CA PHE A 104 -5.97 9.27 7.97
C PHE A 104 -6.44 10.73 8.03
N PRO A 105 -5.66 11.62 8.65
CA PRO A 105 -5.97 13.06 8.64
C PRO A 105 -6.07 13.60 7.22
N SER A 106 -6.92 14.60 7.01
CA SER A 106 -6.99 15.32 5.73
C SER A 106 -5.60 15.81 5.32
N GLY A 107 -5.29 15.70 4.03
CA GLY A 107 -3.98 16.03 3.46
C GLY A 107 -3.12 14.81 3.14
N TRP A 108 -3.29 13.69 3.86
CA TRP A 108 -2.60 12.44 3.52
C TRP A 108 -3.17 11.80 2.25
N GLY A 109 -2.29 11.46 1.30
CA GLY A 109 -2.61 10.46 0.28
C GLY A 109 -2.58 9.05 0.87
N GLU A 110 -3.44 8.16 0.40
CA GLU A 110 -3.50 6.80 0.95
C GLU A 110 -3.51 5.77 -0.19
N TRP A 111 -2.67 4.75 -0.08
CA TRP A 111 -2.75 3.59 -0.97
C TRP A 111 -4.10 2.91 -0.81
N ASN A 112 -4.89 2.88 -1.90
CA ASN A 112 -6.23 2.32 -1.85
C ASN A 112 -6.25 0.82 -2.18
N GLY A 113 -6.01 -0.02 -1.19
CA GLY A 113 -6.10 -1.48 -1.32
C GLY A 113 -7.51 -1.97 -1.63
N ARG A 114 -8.55 -1.22 -1.27
CA ARG A 114 -9.95 -1.53 -1.62
C ARG A 114 -10.16 -1.43 -3.14
N PHE A 115 -9.58 -0.39 -3.77
CA PHE A 115 -9.58 -0.24 -5.22
C PHE A 115 -8.90 -1.45 -5.89
N ARG A 116 -7.70 -1.82 -5.43
CA ARG A 116 -6.98 -2.99 -5.92
C ARG A 116 -7.83 -4.24 -5.91
N ASP A 117 -8.43 -4.53 -4.78
CA ASP A 117 -9.16 -5.79 -4.60
C ASP A 117 -10.46 -5.80 -5.42
N ALA A 118 -11.22 -4.70 -5.44
CA ALA A 118 -12.45 -4.61 -6.21
C ALA A 118 -12.20 -4.70 -7.73
N VAL A 119 -11.13 -4.06 -8.23
CA VAL A 119 -10.76 -4.13 -9.65
C VAL A 119 -10.33 -5.54 -10.03
N ARG A 120 -9.46 -6.17 -9.23
CA ARG A 120 -9.01 -7.54 -9.48
C ARG A 120 -10.18 -8.52 -9.52
N HIS A 121 -11.07 -8.47 -8.54
CA HIS A 121 -12.26 -9.31 -8.50
C HIS A 121 -13.19 -9.05 -9.68
N TYR A 122 -13.48 -7.78 -9.98
CA TYR A 122 -14.38 -7.43 -11.08
C TYR A 122 -13.86 -7.91 -12.44
N LEU A 123 -12.58 -7.67 -12.71
CA LEU A 123 -11.96 -8.10 -13.97
C LEU A 123 -11.70 -9.60 -14.05
N LYS A 124 -11.65 -10.29 -12.91
CA LYS A 124 -11.62 -11.75 -12.84
C LYS A 124 -13.01 -12.36 -13.15
N GLY A 125 -14.09 -11.63 -12.86
CA GLY A 125 -15.46 -12.05 -13.10
C GLY A 125 -16.21 -12.58 -11.87
N ASP A 126 -15.60 -12.46 -10.67
CA ASP A 126 -16.20 -12.85 -9.38
C ASP A 126 -16.48 -11.64 -8.46
N GLY A 127 -16.35 -10.42 -9.01
CA GLY A 127 -16.48 -9.19 -8.27
C GLY A 127 -17.89 -8.61 -8.19
N ASN A 128 -18.06 -7.68 -7.25
CA ASN A 128 -19.30 -6.93 -7.06
C ASN A 128 -19.29 -5.65 -7.93
N THR A 129 -20.22 -5.55 -8.87
CA THR A 129 -20.33 -4.41 -9.80
C THR A 129 -20.53 -3.09 -9.07
N ARG A 130 -21.33 -3.05 -7.98
CA ARG A 130 -21.57 -1.83 -7.22
C ARG A 130 -20.29 -1.34 -6.54
N ALA A 131 -19.55 -2.23 -5.90
CA ALA A 131 -18.27 -1.90 -5.28
C ALA A 131 -17.25 -1.41 -6.33
N PHE A 132 -17.18 -2.05 -7.50
CA PHE A 132 -16.34 -1.61 -8.60
C PHE A 132 -16.70 -0.19 -9.05
N ILE A 133 -17.99 0.11 -9.29
CA ILE A 133 -18.44 1.43 -9.72
C ILE A 133 -18.10 2.50 -8.67
N GLU A 134 -18.34 2.20 -7.39
CA GLU A 134 -18.04 3.12 -6.28
C GLU A 134 -16.55 3.50 -6.26
N LEU A 135 -15.68 2.49 -6.29
CA LEU A 135 -14.24 2.67 -6.22
C LEU A 135 -13.66 3.28 -7.50
N PHE A 136 -14.17 2.89 -8.67
CA PHE A 136 -13.81 3.48 -9.96
C PHE A 136 -14.16 4.99 -10.01
N ASN A 137 -15.25 5.40 -9.39
CA ASN A 137 -15.68 6.79 -9.29
C ASN A 137 -15.01 7.58 -8.16
N GLY A 138 -14.08 6.99 -7.41
CA GLY A 138 -13.21 7.73 -6.50
C GLY A 138 -13.39 7.44 -5.02
N ASP A 139 -14.06 6.34 -4.66
CA ASP A 139 -14.23 5.89 -3.27
C ASP A 139 -14.67 7.02 -2.31
N TRP A 140 -15.69 7.79 -2.72
CA TRP A 140 -16.19 8.95 -1.99
C TRP A 140 -16.67 8.64 -0.57
N LEU A 141 -16.93 7.39 -0.24
CA LEU A 141 -17.28 6.98 1.11
C LEU A 141 -16.09 7.15 2.07
N HIS A 142 -14.87 6.95 1.59
CA HIS A 142 -13.65 7.00 2.39
C HIS A 142 -12.84 8.29 2.15
N PHE A 143 -12.88 8.81 0.92
CA PHE A 143 -12.19 10.04 0.53
C PHE A 143 -13.22 11.16 0.31
N ASN A 144 -13.86 11.60 1.39
CA ASN A 144 -14.93 12.61 1.37
C ASN A 144 -14.54 13.96 2.02
N ASP A 145 -13.28 14.12 2.36
CA ASP A 145 -12.71 15.35 2.88
C ASP A 145 -12.44 16.39 1.75
N ASN A 146 -11.85 17.54 2.10
CA ASN A 146 -11.60 18.65 1.16
C ASN A 146 -10.75 18.27 -0.05
N ALA A 147 -9.88 17.27 0.07
CA ALA A 147 -9.04 16.79 -1.04
C ALA A 147 -9.76 15.75 -1.92
N GLY A 148 -10.75 15.07 -1.35
CA GLY A 148 -11.58 14.10 -2.05
C GLY A 148 -10.76 12.94 -2.67
N PRO A 149 -11.26 12.37 -3.76
CA PRO A 149 -10.61 11.24 -4.43
C PRO A 149 -9.18 11.46 -4.92
N GLN A 150 -8.70 12.70 -4.96
CA GLN A 150 -7.29 13.00 -5.32
C GLN A 150 -6.29 12.46 -4.30
N LYS A 151 -6.75 12.14 -3.08
CA LYS A 151 -5.92 11.51 -2.05
C LYS A 151 -6.00 9.97 -2.10
N SER A 152 -6.87 9.40 -2.94
CA SER A 152 -6.88 7.97 -3.22
C SER A 152 -5.77 7.61 -4.22
N ILE A 153 -4.72 6.94 -3.76
CA ILE A 153 -3.67 6.42 -4.61
C ILE A 153 -4.11 5.03 -5.09
N ASN A 154 -4.63 4.99 -6.31
CA ASN A 154 -5.20 3.79 -6.91
C ASN A 154 -4.11 2.91 -7.52
N PHE A 155 -4.17 1.62 -7.28
CA PHE A 155 -3.25 0.66 -7.90
C PHE A 155 -3.93 -0.68 -8.14
N VAL A 156 -3.46 -1.41 -9.13
CA VAL A 156 -3.82 -2.82 -9.37
C VAL A 156 -2.74 -3.73 -8.83
N THR A 157 -1.50 -3.34 -8.98
CA THR A 157 -0.29 -4.02 -8.51
C THR A 157 0.62 -3.05 -7.78
N ALA A 158 1.47 -3.56 -6.88
CA ALA A 158 2.47 -2.80 -6.15
C ALA A 158 3.82 -3.55 -6.20
N HIS A 159 4.82 -3.08 -5.45
CA HIS A 159 6.12 -3.74 -5.36
C HIS A 159 6.01 -5.16 -4.76
N ASP A 160 5.06 -5.39 -3.87
CA ASP A 160 4.71 -6.70 -3.36
C ASP A 160 3.62 -7.36 -4.21
N GLY A 161 3.68 -8.66 -4.33
CA GLY A 161 2.70 -9.43 -5.08
C GLY A 161 3.11 -9.67 -6.54
N PHE A 162 2.13 -10.10 -7.34
CA PHE A 162 2.31 -10.30 -8.77
C PHE A 162 2.50 -8.99 -9.52
N THR A 163 3.29 -9.03 -10.61
CA THR A 163 3.22 -8.01 -11.66
C THR A 163 1.83 -7.99 -12.31
N MET A 164 1.49 -6.93 -13.01
CA MET A 164 0.18 -6.85 -13.68
C MET A 164 0.00 -7.92 -14.75
N PHE A 165 1.09 -8.35 -15.40
CA PHE A 165 1.05 -9.45 -16.36
C PHE A 165 0.92 -10.82 -15.68
N ASP A 166 1.64 -11.04 -14.56
CA ASP A 166 1.55 -12.29 -13.81
C ASP A 166 0.15 -12.46 -13.16
N LEU A 167 -0.47 -11.37 -12.73
CA LEU A 167 -1.84 -11.36 -12.18
C LEU A 167 -2.86 -12.01 -13.13
N VAL A 168 -2.65 -11.92 -14.44
CA VAL A 168 -3.52 -12.50 -15.47
C VAL A 168 -2.96 -13.77 -16.08
N SER A 169 -1.82 -14.27 -15.57
CA SER A 169 -1.06 -15.39 -16.12
C SER A 169 -0.95 -16.59 -15.20
N PHE A 170 -1.14 -16.40 -13.88
CA PHE A 170 -0.98 -17.45 -12.88
C PHE A 170 -2.18 -17.49 -11.94
N ASN A 171 -2.60 -18.69 -11.56
CA ASN A 171 -3.65 -18.89 -10.56
C ASN A 171 -3.07 -18.79 -9.15
N GLU A 172 -1.88 -19.35 -8.93
CA GLU A 172 -1.19 -19.46 -7.65
C GLU A 172 0.26 -19.00 -7.78
N PRO A 173 0.89 -18.53 -6.68
CA PRO A 173 2.30 -18.18 -6.70
C PRO A 173 3.21 -19.40 -6.94
N ILE A 174 4.33 -19.16 -7.60
CA ILE A 174 5.40 -20.14 -7.82
C ILE A 174 6.69 -19.58 -7.21
N ASN A 175 6.78 -19.56 -5.88
CA ASN A 175 7.90 -18.94 -5.17
C ASN A 175 9.08 -19.89 -4.94
N ASP A 176 8.89 -21.20 -5.07
CA ASP A 176 9.88 -22.25 -4.85
C ASP A 176 10.67 -22.66 -6.10
N GLN A 177 10.45 -21.95 -7.21
CA GLN A 177 11.13 -22.23 -8.48
C GLN A 177 12.64 -21.95 -8.40
N PRO A 178 13.44 -22.50 -9.36
CA PRO A 178 14.89 -22.26 -9.37
C PRO A 178 15.25 -20.79 -9.66
N PHE A 179 16.47 -20.42 -9.25
CA PHE A 179 17.08 -19.15 -9.68
C PHE A 179 17.05 -19.03 -11.22
N PRO A 180 16.72 -17.88 -11.82
CA PRO A 180 16.69 -16.52 -11.19
C PRO A 180 15.34 -16.11 -10.60
N PHE A 181 14.30 -16.90 -10.68
CA PHE A 181 12.95 -16.54 -10.28
C PHE A 181 12.52 -17.05 -8.89
N GLY A 182 13.40 -17.75 -8.20
CA GLY A 182 13.24 -18.30 -6.87
C GLY A 182 14.56 -18.90 -6.37
N PRO A 183 14.52 -19.60 -5.21
CA PRO A 183 13.38 -19.64 -4.30
C PRO A 183 13.25 -18.35 -3.48
N SER A 184 12.02 -18.00 -3.13
CA SER A 184 11.71 -16.96 -2.16
C SER A 184 10.61 -17.43 -1.20
N ASP A 185 10.55 -16.83 -0.02
CA ASP A 185 9.58 -17.16 1.01
C ASP A 185 8.54 -16.04 1.19
N GLY A 186 7.45 -16.34 1.89
CA GLY A 186 6.37 -15.39 2.14
C GLY A 186 5.51 -15.11 0.93
N GLY A 187 4.99 -13.89 0.85
CA GLY A 187 4.00 -13.47 -0.15
C GLY A 187 2.58 -13.83 0.23
N SER A 188 1.62 -13.09 -0.32
CA SER A 188 0.22 -13.37 -0.09
C SER A 188 -0.25 -14.61 -0.87
N PRO A 189 -0.92 -15.58 -0.23
CA PRO A 189 -1.55 -16.66 -0.96
C PRO A 189 -2.81 -16.20 -1.72
N GLN A 190 -3.38 -15.06 -1.36
CA GLN A 190 -4.59 -14.52 -1.98
C GLN A 190 -4.25 -13.34 -2.89
N ASN A 191 -4.14 -13.62 -4.19
CA ASN A 191 -3.76 -12.60 -5.18
C ASN A 191 -4.93 -12.10 -6.02
N ASN A 192 -6.10 -12.75 -5.96
CA ASN A 192 -7.23 -12.53 -6.85
C ASN A 192 -6.83 -12.66 -8.33
N SER A 193 -5.85 -13.50 -8.61
CA SER A 193 -5.29 -13.75 -9.92
C SER A 193 -6.05 -14.85 -10.67
N TRP A 194 -5.86 -14.92 -11.98
CA TRP A 194 -6.36 -16.00 -12.83
C TRP A 194 -5.53 -16.09 -14.11
N ASP A 195 -5.12 -17.27 -14.51
CA ASP A 195 -4.26 -17.55 -15.65
C ASP A 195 -4.92 -17.32 -17.03
N SER A 196 -6.14 -16.77 -17.03
CA SER A 196 -6.95 -16.50 -18.23
C SER A 196 -7.30 -17.78 -19.02
N GLY A 197 -7.39 -18.92 -18.33
CA GLY A 197 -7.65 -20.23 -18.94
C GLY A 197 -6.57 -20.68 -19.90
N GLY A 198 -5.35 -20.15 -19.79
CA GLY A 198 -4.23 -20.42 -20.71
C GLY A 198 -4.32 -19.69 -22.06
N ASP A 199 -5.40 -18.93 -22.32
CA ASP A 199 -5.60 -18.20 -23.59
C ASP A 199 -4.77 -16.91 -23.61
N GLN A 200 -3.79 -16.85 -24.52
CA GLN A 200 -2.87 -15.72 -24.66
C GLN A 200 -3.57 -14.45 -25.18
N ALA A 201 -4.62 -14.55 -25.98
CA ALA A 201 -5.36 -13.40 -26.47
C ALA A 201 -6.22 -12.80 -25.35
N LEU A 202 -6.89 -13.66 -24.57
CA LEU A 202 -7.65 -13.25 -23.40
C LEU A 202 -6.73 -12.63 -22.32
N ARG A 203 -5.56 -13.24 -22.07
CA ARG A 203 -4.55 -12.71 -21.14
C ARG A 203 -4.16 -11.27 -21.49
N ARG A 204 -3.80 -11.01 -22.74
CA ARG A 204 -3.47 -9.65 -23.22
C ARG A 204 -4.64 -8.68 -23.11
N THR A 205 -5.86 -9.14 -23.37
CA THR A 205 -7.06 -8.33 -23.21
C THR A 205 -7.28 -7.95 -21.75
N ARG A 206 -7.16 -8.90 -20.83
CA ARG A 206 -7.32 -8.65 -19.39
C ARG A 206 -6.23 -7.74 -18.83
N TRP A 207 -4.98 -7.93 -19.26
CA TRP A 207 -3.87 -7.04 -18.90
C TRP A 207 -4.17 -5.59 -19.33
N ARG A 208 -4.63 -5.37 -20.57
CA ARG A 208 -5.03 -4.03 -21.03
C ARG A 208 -6.25 -3.49 -20.26
N ASN A 209 -7.20 -4.32 -19.88
CA ASN A 209 -8.36 -3.91 -19.10
C ASN A 209 -7.95 -3.40 -17.73
N ASN A 210 -6.94 -4.01 -17.09
CA ASN A 210 -6.37 -3.48 -15.84
C ASN A 210 -5.80 -2.07 -16.05
N TRP A 211 -5.05 -1.85 -17.13
CA TRP A 211 -4.51 -0.55 -17.49
C TRP A 211 -5.60 0.51 -17.73
N VAL A 212 -6.57 0.18 -18.57
CA VAL A 212 -7.70 1.10 -18.87
C VAL A 212 -8.45 1.44 -17.59
N THR A 213 -8.74 0.46 -16.77
CA THR A 213 -9.45 0.67 -15.50
C THR A 213 -8.67 1.59 -14.58
N LEU A 214 -7.37 1.34 -14.39
CA LEU A 214 -6.53 2.15 -13.52
C LEU A 214 -6.43 3.60 -14.00
N MET A 215 -6.17 3.80 -15.31
CA MET A 215 -5.95 5.13 -15.88
C MET A 215 -7.24 5.95 -16.04
N CYS A 216 -8.40 5.30 -16.14
CA CYS A 216 -9.69 5.98 -16.27
C CYS A 216 -10.41 6.16 -14.93
N ALA A 217 -9.96 5.52 -13.87
CA ALA A 217 -10.54 5.67 -12.54
C ALA A 217 -10.23 7.06 -11.95
N ARG A 218 -11.15 7.55 -11.14
CA ARG A 218 -10.93 8.81 -10.41
C ARG A 218 -10.02 8.54 -9.21
N GLY A 219 -8.96 9.33 -9.10
CA GLY A 219 -7.89 9.22 -8.11
C GLY A 219 -6.53 9.40 -8.76
N VAL A 220 -5.46 9.08 -8.04
CA VAL A 220 -4.08 9.14 -8.55
C VAL A 220 -3.63 7.72 -8.92
N PRO A 221 -3.35 7.42 -10.20
CA PRO A 221 -2.90 6.11 -10.59
C PRO A 221 -1.45 5.86 -10.15
N MET A 222 -1.21 4.73 -9.51
CA MET A 222 0.12 4.23 -9.17
C MET A 222 0.42 2.97 -9.96
N VAL A 223 1.59 2.90 -10.56
CA VAL A 223 2.05 1.78 -11.39
C VAL A 223 3.40 1.28 -10.92
N VAL A 224 3.68 0.00 -11.13
CA VAL A 224 5.01 -0.58 -10.93
C VAL A 224 5.77 -0.49 -12.25
N SER A 225 7.02 -0.03 -12.18
CA SER A 225 7.90 0.02 -13.35
C SER A 225 8.01 -1.36 -14.00
N GLY A 226 7.79 -1.40 -15.31
CA GLY A 226 7.78 -2.63 -16.10
C GLY A 226 6.39 -3.21 -16.37
N ASP A 227 5.37 -2.85 -15.60
CA ASP A 227 4.01 -3.29 -15.88
C ASP A 227 3.51 -2.78 -17.24
N GLU A 228 3.99 -1.62 -17.70
CA GLU A 228 3.64 -0.99 -18.97
C GLU A 228 4.07 -1.79 -20.21
N TYR A 229 5.10 -2.61 -20.10
CA TYR A 229 5.52 -3.52 -21.19
C TYR A 229 5.29 -5.00 -20.87
N GLY A 230 4.57 -5.29 -19.77
CA GLY A 230 4.22 -6.66 -19.41
C GLY A 230 5.36 -7.44 -18.76
N ARG A 231 6.13 -6.79 -17.88
CA ARG A 231 7.15 -7.47 -17.06
C ARG A 231 6.55 -8.65 -16.31
N THR A 232 7.29 -9.73 -16.21
CA THR A 232 6.92 -10.93 -15.47
C THR A 232 7.97 -11.27 -14.42
N GLN A 233 7.53 -11.73 -13.27
CA GLN A 233 8.34 -12.41 -12.24
C GLN A 233 8.22 -13.92 -12.34
N ASN A 234 7.71 -14.42 -13.49
CA ASN A 234 7.48 -15.82 -13.77
C ASN A 234 6.61 -16.51 -12.72
N GLY A 235 5.62 -15.77 -12.18
CA GLY A 235 4.72 -16.28 -11.15
C GLY A 235 5.27 -16.23 -9.70
N ASN A 236 6.43 -15.63 -9.48
CA ASN A 236 6.88 -15.30 -8.13
C ASN A 236 6.16 -14.03 -7.67
N ASN A 237 5.53 -14.08 -6.50
CA ASN A 237 4.81 -12.92 -5.95
C ASN A 237 5.50 -12.30 -4.72
N ASN A 238 6.73 -12.70 -4.41
CA ASN A 238 7.50 -12.12 -3.29
C ASN A 238 9.02 -12.22 -3.52
N PRO A 239 9.57 -11.55 -4.54
CA PRO A 239 10.98 -11.70 -4.95
C PRO A 239 11.97 -10.87 -4.11
N TRP A 240 11.62 -10.45 -2.90
CA TRP A 240 12.37 -9.52 -2.06
C TRP A 240 13.85 -9.90 -1.81
N ASN A 241 14.15 -11.20 -1.78
CA ASN A 241 15.49 -11.74 -1.56
C ASN A 241 16.23 -12.10 -2.85
N LEU A 242 15.62 -11.86 -4.02
CA LEU A 242 16.19 -12.24 -5.31
C LEU A 242 16.87 -11.03 -5.97
N ASN A 243 18.19 -11.04 -6.00
CA ASN A 243 18.98 -10.00 -6.65
C ASN A 243 19.32 -10.42 -8.08
N THR A 244 18.36 -10.34 -8.98
CA THR A 244 18.54 -10.68 -10.39
C THR A 244 17.91 -9.63 -11.30
N ILE A 245 18.46 -9.44 -12.52
CA ILE A 245 17.91 -8.52 -13.52
C ILE A 245 16.45 -8.87 -13.89
N GLY A 246 16.06 -10.13 -13.82
CA GLY A 246 14.69 -10.55 -14.13
C GLY A 246 13.63 -10.08 -13.14
N MET A 247 14.05 -9.52 -11.97
CA MET A 247 13.15 -9.07 -10.90
C MET A 247 13.05 -7.55 -10.80
N TRP A 248 13.88 -6.81 -11.50
CA TRP A 248 13.97 -5.33 -11.47
C TRP A 248 13.49 -4.68 -12.75
#